data_1bf68c283e1d83a057bc953a11a0da78
#
_entry.id   1bf68c283e1d83a057bc953a11a0da78
#
_cell.length_a   1.000
_cell.length_b   1.000
_cell.length_c   1.000
_cell.angle_alpha   90.00
_cell.angle_beta   90.00
_cell.angle_gamma   90.00
#
_symmetry.space_group_name_H-M   'P 1'
#
loop_
_entity.id
_entity.type
_entity.pdbx_description
1 polymer ?
#
loop_
_entity_poly.entity_id
_entity_poly.type
_entity_poly.pdbx_seq_one_letter_code
_entity_poly.pdbx_strand_id
1 'polypeptide(L)'
;MIFYRHTGNIKAGLFILGIILVLGLLAYNQILIKELRNDNREIVRLYSNIIANVIQDDSDTNLDFVFENIIQKVKFPLIQTDRNNNIQMWKNLPESINSNEKHLERIRFLKLLNKTIDPIPLTYKDKNQGEIILGFLHYGDSSIVQKLQIWTYIEIGVIGLFIFLGFSGFSFIRNNEKKHIWTGMARETAHQLGTPVSALMGWKDWLIEHPEKVKEIIPEMEADLDRLNQINRRFSNMGSKPDFEDLDLSFRIETIVNYLNKRLPSLGKKVSLVNDIEPGINIYANGSLIAWSIENIIRNSIDAIDQDNGKVKVSLKKENGNIIIQIEDNGKGIPKKDWKNIFRPGFSTKKAGWGLGLSLSKRIVYDIHKGKIRVLSSSIQNGTTIQILL
;
A
#
# COMPACT_ATOMS: atom_id res chain seq x y z
N MET A 1 18.38 -18.35 -6.90
CA MET A 1 16.92 -18.12 -6.72
C MET A 1 16.56 -17.47 -5.37
N ILE A 2 17.36 -16.49 -4.91
CA ILE A 2 17.19 -15.77 -3.64
C ILE A 2 16.30 -14.53 -3.78
N PHE A 3 16.04 -14.09 -5.01
CA PHE A 3 15.35 -12.81 -5.31
C PHE A 3 13.84 -12.77 -5.04
N TYR A 4 13.15 -13.91 -4.91
CA TYR A 4 11.68 -13.94 -4.75
C TYR A 4 11.19 -13.70 -3.30
N ARG A 5 12.09 -13.69 -2.32
CA ARG A 5 11.72 -13.65 -0.89
C ARG A 5 11.39 -12.25 -0.35
N HIS A 6 11.79 -11.19 -1.09
CA HIS A 6 11.64 -9.79 -0.64
C HIS A 6 10.90 -8.89 -1.64
N THR A 7 10.21 -9.45 -2.62
CA THR A 7 9.59 -8.65 -3.70
C THR A 7 8.61 -7.59 -3.20
N GLY A 8 7.86 -7.83 -2.13
CA GLY A 8 6.97 -6.84 -1.55
C GLY A 8 7.71 -5.68 -0.88
N ASN A 9 8.71 -5.99 -0.06
CA ASN A 9 9.52 -4.98 0.64
C ASN A 9 10.44 -4.23 -0.32
N ILE A 10 11.01 -4.91 -1.33
CA ILE A 10 11.84 -4.27 -2.36
C ILE A 10 10.99 -3.31 -3.20
N LYS A 11 9.79 -3.71 -3.61
CA LYS A 11 8.88 -2.84 -4.37
C LYS A 11 8.45 -1.61 -3.55
N ALA A 12 8.11 -1.80 -2.29
CA ALA A 12 7.79 -0.69 -1.38
C ALA A 12 9.02 0.22 -1.16
N GLY A 13 10.20 -0.36 -0.98
CA GLY A 13 11.44 0.39 -0.85
C GLY A 13 11.78 1.22 -2.09
N LEU A 14 11.64 0.63 -3.29
CA LEU A 14 11.84 1.35 -4.57
C LEU A 14 10.80 2.46 -4.77
N PHE A 15 9.56 2.24 -4.36
CA PHE A 15 8.51 3.25 -4.42
C PHE A 15 8.81 4.44 -3.49
N ILE A 16 9.23 4.18 -2.25
CA ILE A 16 9.64 5.21 -1.28
C ILE A 16 10.88 5.95 -1.79
N LEU A 17 11.88 5.22 -2.31
CA LEU A 17 13.08 5.84 -2.89
C LEU A 17 12.73 6.77 -4.05
N GLY A 18 11.82 6.36 -4.92
CA GLY A 18 11.33 7.20 -6.02
C GLY A 18 10.71 8.51 -5.52
N ILE A 19 9.86 8.44 -4.49
CA ILE A 19 9.27 9.64 -3.87
C ILE A 19 10.35 10.54 -3.28
N ILE A 20 11.32 10.00 -2.54
CA ILE A 20 12.42 10.78 -1.93
C ILE A 20 13.24 11.49 -2.99
N LEU A 21 13.58 10.81 -4.10
CA LEU A 21 14.33 11.39 -5.21
C LEU A 21 13.59 12.58 -5.85
N VAL A 22 12.30 12.44 -6.10
CA VAL A 22 11.51 13.52 -6.71
C VAL A 22 11.31 14.69 -5.75
N LEU A 23 11.09 14.44 -4.46
CA LEU A 23 11.04 15.49 -3.43
C LEU A 23 12.39 16.23 -3.32
N GLY A 24 13.51 15.50 -3.42
CA GLY A 24 14.84 16.09 -3.46
C GLY A 24 15.04 16.99 -4.68
N LEU A 25 14.57 16.57 -5.86
CA LEU A 25 14.61 17.36 -7.08
C LEU A 25 13.78 18.64 -6.97
N LEU A 26 12.56 18.55 -6.41
CA LEU A 26 11.72 19.72 -6.13
C LEU A 26 12.40 20.71 -5.21
N ALA A 27 12.99 20.23 -4.10
CA ALA A 27 13.70 21.09 -3.17
C ALA A 27 14.90 21.78 -3.84
N TYR A 28 15.67 21.03 -4.63
CA TYR A 28 16.80 21.57 -5.40
C TYR A 28 16.36 22.64 -6.40
N ASN A 29 15.26 22.39 -7.14
CA ASN A 29 14.70 23.35 -8.09
C ASN A 29 14.28 24.67 -7.39
N GLN A 30 13.67 24.59 -6.20
CA GLN A 30 13.31 25.78 -5.41
C GLN A 30 14.54 26.57 -4.94
N ILE A 31 15.60 25.88 -4.54
CA ILE A 31 16.87 26.53 -4.15
C ILE A 31 17.45 27.26 -5.36
N LEU A 32 17.51 26.61 -6.52
CA LEU A 32 18.02 27.18 -7.75
C LEU A 32 17.25 28.44 -8.21
N ILE A 33 15.90 28.39 -8.14
CA ILE A 33 15.04 29.55 -8.43
C ILE A 33 15.39 30.72 -7.51
N LYS A 34 15.55 30.45 -6.20
CA LYS A 34 15.89 31.49 -5.21
C LYS A 34 17.27 32.09 -5.47
N GLU A 35 18.23 31.27 -5.80
CA GLU A 35 19.62 31.71 -6.13
C GLU A 35 19.61 32.61 -7.36
N LEU A 36 18.98 32.17 -8.47
CA LEU A 36 18.85 32.97 -9.68
C LEU A 36 18.12 34.31 -9.47
N ARG A 37 17.12 34.35 -8.60
CA ARG A 37 16.44 35.61 -8.24
C ARG A 37 17.36 36.55 -7.45
N ASN A 38 18.17 36.02 -6.55
CA ASN A 38 19.15 36.82 -5.81
C ASN A 38 20.20 37.39 -6.73
N ASP A 39 20.74 36.60 -7.67
CA ASP A 39 21.70 37.07 -8.68
C ASP A 39 21.11 38.20 -9.53
N ASN A 40 19.87 38.03 -10.03
CA ASN A 40 19.17 39.08 -10.75
C ASN A 40 19.04 40.37 -9.92
N ARG A 41 18.71 40.23 -8.62
CA ARG A 41 18.58 41.38 -7.70
C ARG A 41 19.92 42.11 -7.51
N GLU A 42 21.01 41.37 -7.36
CA GLU A 42 22.35 41.98 -7.24
C GLU A 42 22.75 42.73 -8.52
N ILE A 43 22.48 42.17 -9.68
CA ILE A 43 22.71 42.83 -10.99
C ILE A 43 21.92 44.16 -11.05
N VAL A 44 20.64 44.17 -10.66
CA VAL A 44 19.82 45.38 -10.71
C VAL A 44 20.32 46.43 -9.69
N ARG A 45 20.81 46.00 -8.51
CA ARG A 45 21.46 46.91 -7.54
C ARG A 45 22.73 47.53 -8.08
N LEU A 46 23.57 46.75 -8.75
CA LEU A 46 24.78 47.28 -9.41
C LEU A 46 24.39 48.33 -10.46
N TYR A 47 23.35 48.08 -11.27
CA TYR A 47 22.85 49.06 -12.23
C TYR A 47 22.32 50.31 -11.55
N SER A 48 21.55 50.20 -10.47
CA SER A 48 21.08 51.34 -9.72
C SER A 48 22.24 52.23 -9.27
N ASN A 49 23.31 51.64 -8.76
CA ASN A 49 24.50 52.37 -8.30
C ASN A 49 25.28 53.01 -9.45
N ILE A 50 25.44 52.31 -10.59
CA ILE A 50 26.15 52.82 -11.76
C ILE A 50 25.39 54.00 -12.36
N ILE A 51 24.08 53.89 -12.58
CA ILE A 51 23.22 54.96 -13.11
C ILE A 51 23.28 56.19 -12.19
N ALA A 52 23.22 55.98 -10.88
CA ALA A 52 23.31 57.07 -9.89
C ALA A 52 24.67 57.80 -9.96
N ASN A 53 25.77 57.08 -10.13
CA ASN A 53 27.11 57.67 -10.24
C ASN A 53 27.31 58.40 -11.59
N VAL A 54 26.79 57.90 -12.70
CA VAL A 54 26.91 58.53 -14.01
C VAL A 54 26.12 59.84 -14.08
N ILE A 55 24.98 59.92 -13.42
CA ILE A 55 24.20 61.17 -13.31
C ILE A 55 24.98 62.24 -12.53
N GLN A 56 25.97 61.86 -11.68
CA GLN A 56 26.82 62.76 -10.92
C GLN A 56 27.92 63.38 -11.76
N ASP A 57 28.39 62.69 -12.80
CA ASP A 57 29.56 63.07 -13.62
C ASP A 57 29.15 63.74 -14.95
N ASP A 58 28.38 64.71 -15.01
CA ASP A 58 27.89 65.57 -16.10
C ASP A 58 28.44 65.34 -17.55
N SER A 59 28.93 64.13 -17.84
CA SER A 59 29.54 63.74 -19.12
C SER A 59 28.58 62.77 -19.87
N ASP A 60 27.93 63.24 -20.93
CA ASP A 60 27.02 62.51 -21.84
C ASP A 60 27.65 61.21 -22.40
N THR A 61 28.97 61.12 -22.50
CA THR A 61 29.73 59.98 -23.01
C THR A 61 29.64 58.71 -22.10
N ASN A 62 29.41 58.88 -20.81
CA ASN A 62 29.37 57.76 -19.87
C ASN A 62 27.96 57.06 -19.83
N LEU A 63 26.90 57.78 -20.15
CA LEU A 63 25.53 57.24 -20.20
C LEU A 63 25.34 56.23 -21.32
N ASP A 64 25.85 56.55 -22.54
CA ASP A 64 25.76 55.63 -23.69
C ASP A 64 26.56 54.37 -23.48
N PHE A 65 27.74 54.47 -22.86
CA PHE A 65 28.58 53.33 -22.50
C PHE A 65 27.89 52.39 -21.52
N VAL A 66 27.25 52.92 -20.47
CA VAL A 66 26.48 52.16 -19.48
C VAL A 66 25.29 51.50 -20.15
N PHE A 67 24.60 52.22 -21.02
CA PHE A 67 23.45 51.74 -21.72
C PHE A 67 23.81 50.58 -22.68
N GLU A 68 24.80 50.75 -23.53
CA GLU A 68 25.16 49.76 -24.55
C GLU A 68 25.89 48.55 -23.97
N ASN A 69 26.74 48.70 -22.99
CA ASN A 69 27.59 47.61 -22.51
C ASN A 69 27.02 46.86 -21.31
N ILE A 70 26.15 47.48 -20.54
CA ILE A 70 25.63 46.93 -19.31
C ILE A 70 24.14 46.58 -19.44
N ILE A 71 23.30 47.53 -19.77
CA ILE A 71 21.85 47.31 -19.86
C ILE A 71 21.51 46.36 -21.01
N GLN A 72 22.27 46.36 -22.12
CA GLN A 72 22.06 45.45 -23.23
C GLN A 72 22.28 43.99 -22.90
N LYS A 73 23.06 43.64 -21.89
CA LYS A 73 23.35 42.24 -21.47
C LYS A 73 22.33 41.63 -20.53
N VAL A 74 21.40 42.42 -20.00
CA VAL A 74 20.32 41.91 -19.11
C VAL A 74 19.39 41.00 -19.89
N LYS A 75 19.09 39.85 -19.30
CA LYS A 75 18.21 38.81 -19.89
C LYS A 75 16.83 38.68 -19.20
N PHE A 76 16.51 39.63 -18.33
CA PHE A 76 15.22 39.68 -17.64
C PHE A 76 14.47 40.98 -17.95
N PRO A 77 13.16 41.06 -17.79
CA PRO A 77 12.37 42.27 -17.98
C PRO A 77 12.81 43.36 -17.01
N LEU A 78 13.06 44.56 -17.53
CA LEU A 78 13.48 45.75 -16.75
C LEU A 78 12.60 46.93 -17.18
N ILE A 79 12.10 47.72 -16.21
CA ILE A 79 11.40 48.98 -16.42
C ILE A 79 11.98 50.01 -15.46
N GLN A 80 12.39 51.15 -15.97
CA GLN A 80 12.80 52.30 -15.17
C GLN A 80 11.64 53.29 -15.12
N THR A 81 11.34 53.79 -13.92
CA THR A 81 10.34 54.84 -13.70
C THR A 81 10.99 56.06 -13.03
N ASP A 82 10.32 57.23 -13.17
CA ASP A 82 10.59 58.41 -12.36
C ASP A 82 10.00 58.28 -10.96
N ARG A 83 10.14 59.34 -10.11
CA ARG A 83 9.55 59.40 -8.75
C ARG A 83 8.02 59.24 -8.75
N ASN A 84 7.36 59.63 -9.83
CA ASN A 84 5.91 59.59 -9.99
C ASN A 84 5.42 58.29 -10.60
N ASN A 85 6.29 57.26 -10.77
CA ASN A 85 6.01 55.99 -11.43
C ASN A 85 5.72 56.11 -12.94
N ASN A 86 6.11 57.18 -13.60
CA ASN A 86 6.02 57.27 -15.05
C ASN A 86 7.17 56.50 -15.71
N ILE A 87 6.84 55.64 -16.68
CA ILE A 87 7.82 54.81 -17.38
C ILE A 87 8.73 55.68 -18.24
N GLN A 88 10.03 55.64 -17.98
CA GLN A 88 11.06 56.34 -18.72
C GLN A 88 11.73 55.44 -19.76
N MET A 89 12.03 54.21 -19.36
CA MET A 89 12.76 53.26 -20.19
C MET A 89 12.28 51.81 -19.86
N TRP A 90 12.38 50.91 -20.83
CA TRP A 90 12.10 49.49 -20.64
C TRP A 90 12.99 48.61 -21.52
N LYS A 91 13.23 47.39 -21.08
CA LYS A 91 13.98 46.38 -21.83
C LYS A 91 13.48 44.98 -21.58
N ASN A 92 13.66 44.08 -22.56
CA ASN A 92 13.30 42.66 -22.52
C ASN A 92 11.85 42.39 -22.09
N LEU A 93 10.96 43.32 -22.41
CA LEU A 93 9.52 43.06 -22.23
C LEU A 93 9.04 42.03 -23.25
N PRO A 94 7.94 41.28 -22.93
CA PRO A 94 7.29 40.41 -23.90
C PRO A 94 6.98 41.17 -25.21
N GLU A 95 7.12 40.52 -26.36
CA GLU A 95 6.91 41.12 -27.69
C GLU A 95 5.51 41.76 -27.81
N SER A 96 4.53 41.16 -27.13
CA SER A 96 3.15 41.66 -27.09
C SER A 96 2.99 43.06 -26.52
N ILE A 97 3.94 43.58 -25.73
CA ILE A 97 3.90 44.90 -25.04
C ILE A 97 5.10 45.79 -25.32
N ASN A 98 6.01 45.35 -26.17
CA ASN A 98 7.27 46.04 -26.44
C ASN A 98 7.11 47.22 -27.42
N SER A 99 5.98 47.35 -28.14
CA SER A 99 5.76 48.47 -29.08
C SER A 99 5.38 49.77 -28.36
N ASN A 100 5.83 50.93 -28.94
CA ASN A 100 5.63 52.24 -28.33
C ASN A 100 4.14 52.58 -28.12
N GLU A 101 3.25 52.04 -28.89
CA GLU A 101 1.80 52.31 -28.86
C GLU A 101 1.09 51.67 -27.65
N LYS A 102 1.72 50.71 -26.95
CA LYS A 102 1.10 49.87 -25.89
C LYS A 102 1.39 50.37 -24.47
N HIS A 103 1.30 51.67 -24.25
CA HIS A 103 1.60 52.27 -22.94
C HIS A 103 0.76 51.70 -21.77
N LEU A 104 -0.54 51.53 -21.98
CA LEU A 104 -1.47 50.98 -20.95
C LEU A 104 -1.14 49.54 -20.58
N GLU A 105 -0.70 48.72 -21.52
CA GLU A 105 -0.30 47.38 -21.29
C GLU A 105 1.02 47.28 -20.47
N ARG A 106 1.96 48.16 -20.72
CA ARG A 106 3.20 48.31 -19.91
C ARG A 106 2.92 48.71 -18.48
N ILE A 107 1.95 49.63 -18.26
CA ILE A 107 1.55 49.99 -16.88
C ILE A 107 0.93 48.79 -16.16
N ARG A 108 0.11 47.99 -16.86
CA ARG A 108 -0.44 46.74 -16.27
C ARG A 108 0.67 45.74 -15.92
N PHE A 109 1.65 45.59 -16.80
CA PHE A 109 2.81 44.74 -16.59
C PHE A 109 3.69 45.23 -15.44
N LEU A 110 3.93 46.52 -15.32
CA LEU A 110 4.61 47.16 -14.20
C LEU A 110 3.93 46.82 -12.85
N LYS A 111 2.60 46.92 -12.79
CA LYS A 111 1.84 46.51 -11.59
C LYS A 111 1.99 45.04 -11.27
N LEU A 112 2.13 44.17 -12.29
CA LEU A 112 2.35 42.73 -12.11
C LEU A 112 3.76 42.48 -11.56
N LEU A 113 4.79 43.15 -12.07
CA LEU A 113 6.15 43.06 -11.56
C LEU A 113 6.23 43.44 -10.08
N ASN A 114 5.60 44.57 -9.70
CA ASN A 114 5.58 45.06 -8.32
C ASN A 114 4.83 44.16 -7.32
N LYS A 115 3.95 43.28 -7.82
CA LYS A 115 3.31 42.25 -6.97
C LYS A 115 4.26 41.13 -6.60
N THR A 116 5.27 40.90 -7.44
CA THR A 116 6.13 39.71 -7.33
C THR A 116 7.49 40.05 -6.72
N ILE A 117 8.01 41.24 -7.07
CA ILE A 117 9.34 41.65 -6.67
C ILE A 117 9.31 43.17 -6.36
N ASP A 118 9.85 43.53 -5.20
CA ASP A 118 9.96 44.93 -4.81
C ASP A 118 10.97 45.69 -5.71
N PRO A 119 10.61 46.87 -6.21
CA PRO A 119 11.50 47.68 -7.06
C PRO A 119 12.73 48.15 -6.27
N ILE A 120 13.84 48.36 -6.96
CA ILE A 120 15.05 48.90 -6.38
C ILE A 120 15.09 50.41 -6.64
N PRO A 121 15.22 51.25 -5.58
CA PRO A 121 15.29 52.70 -5.76
C PRO A 121 16.60 53.11 -6.44
N LEU A 122 16.51 54.06 -7.35
CA LEU A 122 17.64 54.80 -7.91
C LEU A 122 17.93 55.98 -6.98
N THR A 123 18.95 55.84 -6.13
CA THR A 123 19.31 56.89 -5.14
C THR A 123 20.57 57.58 -5.51
N TYR A 124 20.57 58.90 -5.45
CA TYR A 124 21.71 59.76 -5.61
C TYR A 124 22.11 60.36 -4.26
N LYS A 125 23.44 60.35 -3.95
CA LYS A 125 23.98 60.99 -2.72
C LYS A 125 24.43 62.42 -3.05
N ASP A 126 23.60 63.37 -2.65
CA ASP A 126 24.03 64.80 -2.70
C ASP A 126 24.85 65.15 -1.45
N LYS A 127 25.93 65.92 -1.66
CA LYS A 127 26.83 66.35 -0.56
C LYS A 127 26.14 67.16 0.52
N ASN A 128 25.00 67.83 0.21
CA ASN A 128 24.34 68.76 1.10
C ASN A 128 22.92 68.31 1.55
N GLN A 129 22.28 67.37 0.85
CA GLN A 129 20.86 67.01 1.05
C GLN A 129 20.65 65.53 1.40
N GLY A 130 21.72 64.67 1.47
CA GLY A 130 21.58 63.24 1.76
C GLY A 130 21.21 62.40 0.55
N GLU A 131 20.52 61.27 0.77
CA GLU A 131 20.09 60.37 -0.30
C GLU A 131 18.79 60.88 -0.95
N ILE A 132 18.86 61.20 -2.25
CA ILE A 132 17.73 61.66 -3.05
C ILE A 132 17.31 60.52 -3.99
N ILE A 133 16.03 60.07 -3.93
CA ILE A 133 15.49 59.07 -4.84
C ILE A 133 15.20 59.74 -6.19
N LEU A 134 15.80 59.28 -7.24
CA LEU A 134 15.57 59.77 -8.62
C LEU A 134 14.42 59.04 -9.32
N GLY A 135 14.19 57.77 -8.96
CA GLY A 135 13.19 56.88 -9.55
C GLY A 135 13.32 55.46 -9.03
N PHE A 136 12.77 54.50 -9.77
CA PHE A 136 12.78 53.09 -9.40
C PHE A 136 13.13 52.21 -10.60
N LEU A 137 13.85 51.11 -10.32
CA LEU A 137 14.09 50.03 -11.26
C LEU A 137 13.22 48.84 -10.88
N HIS A 138 12.24 48.54 -11.75
CA HIS A 138 11.36 47.41 -11.67
C HIS A 138 11.90 46.29 -12.53
N TYR A 139 11.96 45.09 -12.02
CA TYR A 139 12.49 43.94 -12.77
C TYR A 139 11.66 42.69 -12.51
N GLY A 140 11.76 41.73 -13.42
CA GLY A 140 11.03 40.48 -13.34
C GLY A 140 11.91 39.25 -13.41
N ASP A 141 11.29 38.08 -13.31
CA ASP A 141 11.99 36.81 -13.46
C ASP A 141 12.51 36.63 -14.90
N SER A 142 13.72 36.15 -15.03
CA SER A 142 14.29 35.76 -16.32
C SER A 142 13.50 34.59 -16.94
N SER A 143 13.61 34.41 -18.26
CA SER A 143 12.99 33.29 -18.96
C SER A 143 13.39 31.91 -18.39
N ILE A 144 14.59 31.82 -17.83
CA ILE A 144 15.07 30.59 -17.15
C ILE A 144 14.28 30.35 -15.88
N VAL A 145 14.10 31.36 -15.03
CA VAL A 145 13.33 31.24 -13.78
C VAL A 145 11.88 30.87 -14.08
N GLN A 146 11.26 31.50 -15.10
CA GLN A 146 9.90 31.16 -15.51
C GLN A 146 9.80 29.70 -15.98
N LYS A 147 10.76 29.20 -16.77
CA LYS A 147 10.79 27.80 -17.19
C LYS A 147 10.94 26.86 -15.98
N LEU A 148 11.81 27.18 -15.03
CA LEU A 148 12.00 26.37 -13.82
C LEU A 148 10.71 26.32 -12.96
N GLN A 149 9.97 27.41 -12.90
CA GLN A 149 8.66 27.41 -12.23
C GLN A 149 7.64 26.47 -12.91
N ILE A 150 7.60 26.47 -14.24
CA ILE A 150 6.73 25.56 -15.00
C ILE A 150 7.14 24.11 -14.74
N TRP A 151 8.45 23.83 -14.75
CA TRP A 151 8.97 22.50 -14.43
C TRP A 151 8.55 22.02 -13.05
N THR A 152 8.50 22.92 -12.05
CA THR A 152 8.00 22.57 -10.70
C THR A 152 6.56 22.03 -10.74
N TYR A 153 5.68 22.62 -11.53
CA TYR A 153 4.30 22.12 -11.67
C TYR A 153 4.24 20.77 -12.38
N ILE A 154 5.08 20.56 -13.37
CA ILE A 154 5.20 19.28 -14.08
C ILE A 154 5.68 18.18 -13.10
N GLU A 155 6.70 18.47 -12.29
CA GLU A 155 7.23 17.56 -11.26
C GLU A 155 6.14 17.16 -10.26
N ILE A 156 5.35 18.11 -9.77
CA ILE A 156 4.20 17.85 -8.88
C ILE A 156 3.18 16.93 -9.56
N GLY A 157 2.87 17.17 -10.83
CA GLY A 157 1.98 16.33 -11.62
C GLY A 157 2.49 14.89 -11.76
N VAL A 158 3.80 14.73 -12.03
CA VAL A 158 4.45 13.42 -12.14
C VAL A 158 4.41 12.66 -10.80
N ILE A 159 4.66 13.35 -9.67
CA ILE A 159 4.53 12.74 -8.33
C ILE A 159 3.10 12.24 -8.11
N GLY A 160 2.11 13.09 -8.37
CA GLY A 160 0.70 12.74 -8.23
C GLY A 160 0.33 11.50 -9.06
N LEU A 161 0.76 11.46 -10.31
CA LEU A 161 0.55 10.31 -11.20
C LEU A 161 1.24 9.04 -10.66
N PHE A 162 2.47 9.16 -10.18
CA PHE A 162 3.23 8.04 -9.64
C PHE A 162 2.56 7.45 -8.40
N ILE A 163 2.09 8.30 -7.47
CA ILE A 163 1.36 7.88 -6.28
C ILE A 163 0.04 7.20 -6.68
N PHE A 164 -0.69 7.77 -7.63
CA PHE A 164 -1.95 7.21 -8.12
C PHE A 164 -1.76 5.82 -8.74
N LEU A 165 -0.75 5.65 -9.61
CA LEU A 165 -0.43 4.36 -10.22
C LEU A 165 0.00 3.33 -9.18
N GLY A 166 0.80 3.72 -8.18
CA GLY A 166 1.21 2.86 -7.08
C GLY A 166 0.03 2.35 -6.26
N PHE A 167 -0.88 3.25 -5.88
CA PHE A 167 -2.09 2.91 -5.15
C PHE A 167 -3.05 2.02 -5.96
N SER A 168 -3.25 2.35 -7.24
CA SER A 168 -4.08 1.57 -8.16
C SER A 168 -3.53 0.16 -8.37
N GLY A 169 -2.21 0.03 -8.58
CA GLY A 169 -1.53 -1.25 -8.70
C GLY A 169 -1.66 -2.11 -7.43
N PHE A 170 -1.49 -1.52 -6.25
CA PHE A 170 -1.67 -2.21 -4.98
C PHE A 170 -3.11 -2.68 -4.79
N SER A 171 -4.09 -1.83 -5.08
CA SER A 171 -5.52 -2.16 -5.03
C SER A 171 -5.89 -3.30 -5.99
N PHE A 172 -5.34 -3.26 -7.21
CA PHE A 172 -5.55 -4.31 -8.21
C PHE A 172 -5.02 -5.67 -7.75
N ILE A 173 -3.80 -5.72 -7.22
CA ILE A 173 -3.20 -6.96 -6.69
C ILE A 173 -4.06 -7.51 -5.55
N ARG A 174 -4.44 -6.66 -4.59
CA ARG A 174 -5.28 -7.07 -3.45
C ARG A 174 -6.66 -7.59 -3.87
N ASN A 175 -7.27 -6.98 -4.87
CA ASN A 175 -8.56 -7.42 -5.39
C ASN A 175 -8.45 -8.75 -6.15
N ASN A 176 -7.37 -8.96 -6.89
CA ASN A 176 -7.11 -10.24 -7.55
C ASN A 176 -6.88 -11.37 -6.55
N GLU A 177 -6.12 -11.16 -5.48
CA GLU A 177 -5.97 -12.16 -4.41
C GLU A 177 -7.33 -12.54 -3.80
N LYS A 178 -8.20 -11.56 -3.55
CA LYS A 178 -9.57 -11.83 -3.06
C LYS A 178 -10.37 -12.67 -4.06
N LYS A 179 -10.34 -12.33 -5.36
CA LYS A 179 -11.05 -13.08 -6.40
C LYS A 179 -10.58 -14.52 -6.49
N HIS A 180 -9.29 -14.78 -6.43
CA HIS A 180 -8.73 -16.14 -6.46
C HIS A 180 -9.21 -16.97 -5.26
N ILE A 181 -9.26 -16.39 -4.05
CA ILE A 181 -9.79 -17.06 -2.87
C ILE A 181 -11.27 -17.42 -3.08
N TRP A 182 -12.09 -16.46 -3.55
CA TRP A 182 -13.52 -16.70 -3.78
C TRP A 182 -13.78 -17.76 -4.84
N THR A 183 -13.08 -17.72 -5.98
CA THR A 183 -13.23 -18.72 -7.05
C THR A 183 -12.85 -20.12 -6.55
N GLY A 184 -11.75 -20.20 -5.81
CA GLY A 184 -11.31 -21.47 -5.25
C GLY A 184 -12.25 -22.00 -4.18
N MET A 185 -12.78 -21.12 -3.28
CA MET A 185 -13.79 -21.50 -2.30
C MET A 185 -15.07 -22.02 -2.96
N ALA A 186 -15.59 -21.33 -3.97
CA ALA A 186 -16.79 -21.76 -4.67
C ALA A 186 -16.62 -23.17 -5.24
N ARG A 187 -15.46 -23.44 -5.83
CA ARG A 187 -15.13 -24.75 -6.41
C ARG A 187 -14.97 -25.84 -5.34
N GLU A 188 -14.27 -25.53 -4.24
CA GLU A 188 -14.12 -26.44 -3.10
C GLU A 188 -15.46 -26.75 -2.45
N THR A 189 -16.30 -25.73 -2.23
CA THR A 189 -17.65 -25.90 -1.69
C THR A 189 -18.51 -26.76 -2.59
N ALA A 190 -18.48 -26.54 -3.91
CA ALA A 190 -19.22 -27.38 -4.86
C ALA A 190 -18.77 -28.84 -4.80
N HIS A 191 -17.46 -29.10 -4.67
CA HIS A 191 -16.93 -30.45 -4.52
C HIS A 191 -17.34 -31.10 -3.20
N GLN A 192 -17.27 -30.35 -2.09
CA GLN A 192 -17.66 -30.84 -0.76
C GLN A 192 -19.16 -31.07 -0.65
N LEU A 193 -20.02 -30.29 -1.33
CA LEU A 193 -21.46 -30.50 -1.42
C LEU A 193 -21.81 -31.73 -2.27
N GLY A 194 -21.06 -31.98 -3.35
CA GLY A 194 -21.32 -33.09 -4.26
C GLY A 194 -21.25 -34.46 -3.58
N THR A 195 -20.32 -34.65 -2.64
CA THR A 195 -20.17 -35.95 -1.92
C THR A 195 -21.41 -36.35 -1.11
N PRO A 196 -21.89 -35.54 -0.14
CA PRO A 196 -23.07 -35.89 0.64
C PRO A 196 -24.34 -35.91 -0.22
N VAL A 197 -24.44 -35.06 -1.26
CA VAL A 197 -25.58 -35.12 -2.20
C VAL A 197 -25.62 -36.47 -2.93
N SER A 198 -24.47 -36.91 -3.44
CA SER A 198 -24.39 -38.23 -4.10
C SER A 198 -24.68 -39.38 -3.15
N ALA A 199 -24.23 -39.31 -1.90
CA ALA A 199 -24.54 -40.30 -0.88
C ALA A 199 -26.06 -40.32 -0.57
N LEU A 200 -26.68 -39.16 -0.38
CA LEU A 200 -28.13 -39.06 -0.17
C LEU A 200 -28.94 -39.62 -1.35
N MET A 201 -28.48 -39.37 -2.60
CA MET A 201 -29.12 -39.98 -3.78
C MET A 201 -28.98 -41.52 -3.74
N GLY A 202 -27.81 -42.02 -3.41
CA GLY A 202 -27.56 -43.45 -3.26
C GLY A 202 -28.42 -44.07 -2.16
N TRP A 203 -28.50 -43.43 -0.98
CA TRP A 203 -29.39 -43.90 0.12
C TRP A 203 -30.86 -43.92 -0.29
N LYS A 204 -31.32 -42.88 -1.01
CA LYS A 204 -32.70 -42.84 -1.56
C LYS A 204 -32.94 -44.02 -2.50
N ASP A 205 -32.05 -44.27 -3.47
CA ASP A 205 -32.23 -45.36 -4.43
C ASP A 205 -32.20 -46.72 -3.74
N TRP A 206 -31.29 -46.88 -2.77
CA TRP A 206 -31.21 -48.12 -1.97
C TRP A 206 -32.42 -48.38 -1.11
N LEU A 207 -33.04 -47.36 -0.49
CA LEU A 207 -34.26 -47.46 0.28
C LEU A 207 -35.50 -47.81 -0.57
N ILE A 208 -35.51 -47.44 -1.84
CA ILE A 208 -36.57 -47.88 -2.78
C ILE A 208 -36.54 -49.39 -2.98
N GLU A 209 -35.33 -49.96 -3.03
CA GLU A 209 -35.13 -51.40 -3.21
C GLU A 209 -35.28 -52.18 -1.88
N HIS A 210 -34.96 -51.55 -0.72
CA HIS A 210 -34.95 -52.16 0.61
C HIS A 210 -35.73 -51.33 1.65
N PRO A 211 -37.08 -51.22 1.54
CA PRO A 211 -37.88 -50.38 2.42
C PRO A 211 -37.82 -50.80 3.90
N GLU A 212 -37.53 -52.05 4.18
CA GLU A 212 -37.43 -52.61 5.53
C GLU A 212 -36.23 -52.08 6.31
N LYS A 213 -35.23 -51.54 5.63
CA LYS A 213 -33.98 -51.04 6.23
C LYS A 213 -33.98 -49.52 6.55
N VAL A 214 -35.15 -48.88 6.49
CA VAL A 214 -35.29 -47.42 6.76
C VAL A 214 -34.67 -47.05 8.10
N LYS A 215 -34.86 -47.83 9.16
CA LYS A 215 -34.35 -47.55 10.50
C LYS A 215 -32.80 -47.56 10.58
N GLU A 216 -32.14 -48.33 9.72
CA GLU A 216 -30.67 -48.42 9.66
C GLU A 216 -30.07 -47.23 8.86
N ILE A 217 -30.76 -46.75 7.84
CA ILE A 217 -30.27 -45.77 6.88
C ILE A 217 -30.59 -44.33 7.29
N ILE A 218 -31.69 -44.05 7.99
CA ILE A 218 -32.05 -42.69 8.43
C ILE A 218 -30.90 -42.02 9.18
N PRO A 219 -30.23 -42.65 10.15
CA PRO A 219 -29.08 -42.01 10.84
C PRO A 219 -27.93 -41.60 9.91
N GLU A 220 -27.66 -42.38 8.87
CA GLU A 220 -26.62 -42.04 7.86
C GLU A 220 -27.04 -40.87 6.98
N MET A 221 -28.31 -40.82 6.57
CA MET A 221 -28.86 -39.69 5.83
C MET A 221 -28.86 -38.39 6.67
N GLU A 222 -29.22 -38.50 7.96
CA GLU A 222 -29.12 -37.35 8.89
C GLU A 222 -27.69 -36.84 9.01
N ALA A 223 -26.71 -37.73 9.10
CA ALA A 223 -25.29 -37.34 9.14
C ALA A 223 -24.84 -36.62 7.87
N ASP A 224 -25.32 -37.04 6.68
CA ASP A 224 -25.03 -36.38 5.42
C ASP A 224 -25.75 -35.02 5.30
N LEU A 225 -26.99 -34.91 5.78
CA LEU A 225 -27.72 -33.63 5.86
C LEU A 225 -27.05 -32.65 6.83
N ASP A 226 -26.59 -33.09 7.99
CA ASP A 226 -25.82 -32.27 8.93
C ASP A 226 -24.53 -31.76 8.31
N ARG A 227 -23.87 -32.60 7.53
CA ARG A 227 -22.68 -32.20 6.79
C ARG A 227 -22.97 -31.13 5.75
N LEU A 228 -24.08 -31.25 5.00
CA LEU A 228 -24.53 -30.21 4.06
C LEU A 228 -24.79 -28.87 4.79
N ASN A 229 -25.49 -28.94 5.93
CA ASN A 229 -25.75 -27.75 6.75
C ASN A 229 -24.47 -27.10 7.26
N GLN A 230 -23.48 -27.88 7.70
CA GLN A 230 -22.17 -27.34 8.12
C GLN A 230 -21.44 -26.64 6.98
N ILE A 231 -21.41 -27.24 5.78
CA ILE A 231 -20.78 -26.65 4.59
C ILE A 231 -21.48 -25.33 4.23
N ASN A 232 -22.81 -25.32 4.23
CA ASN A 232 -23.62 -24.13 3.93
C ASN A 232 -23.34 -22.99 4.94
N ARG A 233 -23.34 -23.27 6.24
CA ARG A 233 -23.02 -22.30 7.30
C ARG A 233 -21.61 -21.73 7.14
N ARG A 234 -20.60 -22.57 6.82
CA ARG A 234 -19.22 -22.13 6.58
C ARG A 234 -19.14 -21.16 5.40
N PHE A 235 -19.85 -21.45 4.31
CA PHE A 235 -19.86 -20.60 3.12
C PHE A 235 -20.60 -19.28 3.38
N SER A 236 -21.76 -19.32 4.02
CA SER A 236 -22.55 -18.13 4.38
C SER A 236 -21.76 -17.18 5.28
N ASN A 237 -21.10 -17.71 6.32
CA ASN A 237 -20.32 -16.91 7.29
C ASN A 237 -19.05 -16.26 6.68
N MET A 238 -18.57 -16.78 5.56
CA MET A 238 -17.43 -16.15 4.85
C MET A 238 -17.86 -15.00 3.95
N GLY A 239 -19.12 -14.96 3.51
CA GLY A 239 -19.67 -13.94 2.61
C GLY A 239 -20.35 -12.77 3.31
N SER A 240 -20.80 -12.97 4.53
CA SER A 240 -21.48 -11.96 5.37
C SER A 240 -20.56 -11.35 6.43
N LYS A 241 -21.05 -10.37 7.20
CA LYS A 241 -20.38 -9.96 8.43
C LYS A 241 -20.40 -11.15 9.39
N PRO A 242 -19.24 -11.61 9.89
CA PRO A 242 -19.21 -12.73 10.82
C PRO A 242 -19.89 -12.35 12.14
N ASP A 243 -20.81 -13.18 12.61
CA ASP A 243 -21.40 -13.03 13.94
C ASP A 243 -20.40 -13.55 14.97
N PHE A 244 -20.04 -12.70 15.92
CA PHE A 244 -19.15 -13.02 17.03
C PHE A 244 -19.98 -13.30 18.28
N GLU A 245 -19.56 -14.31 19.04
CA GLU A 245 -20.19 -14.76 20.26
C GLU A 245 -19.14 -15.10 21.33
N ASP A 246 -19.55 -15.09 22.60
CA ASP A 246 -18.71 -15.64 23.68
C ASP A 246 -18.65 -17.17 23.52
N LEU A 247 -17.46 -17.69 23.25
CA LEU A 247 -17.21 -19.07 22.89
C LEU A 247 -16.28 -19.73 23.88
N ASP A 248 -16.66 -20.85 24.46
CA ASP A 248 -15.77 -21.80 25.13
C ASP A 248 -14.90 -22.50 24.07
N LEU A 249 -13.68 -22.00 23.89
CA LEU A 249 -12.73 -22.49 22.90
C LEU A 249 -12.20 -23.88 23.28
N SER A 250 -12.04 -24.16 24.58
CA SER A 250 -11.59 -25.45 25.09
C SER A 250 -12.55 -26.54 24.67
N PHE A 251 -13.84 -26.38 24.99
CA PHE A 251 -14.89 -27.31 24.60
C PHE A 251 -15.01 -27.47 23.08
N ARG A 252 -14.86 -26.36 22.35
CA ARG A 252 -14.95 -26.39 20.88
C ARG A 252 -13.81 -27.22 20.26
N ILE A 253 -12.59 -27.08 20.75
CA ILE A 253 -11.42 -27.83 20.23
C ILE A 253 -11.54 -29.30 20.60
N GLU A 254 -11.94 -29.62 21.82
CA GLU A 254 -12.20 -31.01 22.24
C GLU A 254 -13.23 -31.68 21.35
N THR A 255 -14.34 -31.00 21.04
CA THR A 255 -15.37 -31.49 20.14
C THR A 255 -14.82 -31.83 18.75
N ILE A 256 -13.95 -30.96 18.19
CA ILE A 256 -13.34 -31.21 16.89
C ILE A 256 -12.39 -32.42 16.95
N VAL A 257 -11.54 -32.49 17.97
CA VAL A 257 -10.58 -33.59 18.16
C VAL A 257 -11.34 -34.93 18.29
N ASN A 258 -12.36 -34.99 19.12
CA ASN A 258 -13.18 -36.17 19.31
C ASN A 258 -13.91 -36.59 18.03
N TYR A 259 -14.46 -35.65 17.30
CA TYR A 259 -15.09 -35.89 15.99
C TYR A 259 -14.11 -36.49 14.97
N LEU A 260 -12.92 -35.94 14.87
CA LEU A 260 -11.88 -36.42 13.94
C LEU A 260 -11.34 -37.79 14.36
N ASN A 261 -11.14 -38.04 15.67
CA ASN A 261 -10.71 -39.34 16.19
C ASN A 261 -11.66 -40.47 15.81
N LYS A 262 -12.98 -40.23 15.91
CA LYS A 262 -13.99 -41.23 15.51
C LYS A 262 -13.93 -41.57 14.01
N ARG A 263 -13.44 -40.66 13.17
CA ARG A 263 -13.38 -40.82 11.71
C ARG A 263 -12.02 -41.34 11.19
N LEU A 264 -10.95 -41.32 11.97
CA LEU A 264 -9.63 -41.80 11.57
C LEU A 264 -9.62 -43.23 11.01
N PRO A 265 -10.35 -44.21 11.62
CA PRO A 265 -10.38 -45.57 11.10
C PRO A 265 -10.98 -45.65 9.69
N SER A 266 -12.06 -44.89 9.41
CA SER A 266 -12.69 -44.87 8.08
C SER A 266 -11.86 -44.21 6.99
N LEU A 267 -10.84 -43.39 7.36
CA LEU A 267 -9.89 -42.77 6.45
C LEU A 267 -8.70 -43.70 6.11
N GLY A 268 -8.64 -44.91 6.69
CA GLY A 268 -7.55 -45.85 6.51
C GLY A 268 -6.18 -45.34 7.00
N LYS A 269 -6.18 -44.35 7.89
CA LYS A 269 -4.95 -43.71 8.43
C LYS A 269 -4.61 -44.27 9.82
N LYS A 270 -3.39 -44.74 10.00
CA LYS A 270 -2.88 -45.19 11.32
C LYS A 270 -2.26 -43.97 12.06
N VAL A 271 -3.10 -43.00 12.43
CA VAL A 271 -2.70 -41.77 13.12
C VAL A 271 -3.39 -41.69 14.47
N SER A 272 -2.64 -41.35 15.52
CA SER A 272 -3.18 -41.03 16.83
C SER A 272 -3.33 -39.51 16.97
N LEU A 273 -4.52 -39.06 17.33
CA LEU A 273 -4.79 -37.64 17.60
C LEU A 273 -4.89 -37.44 19.12
N VAL A 274 -3.95 -36.68 19.68
CA VAL A 274 -3.83 -36.41 21.12
C VAL A 274 -4.08 -34.93 21.39
N ASN A 275 -4.81 -34.65 22.47
CA ASN A 275 -5.07 -33.27 22.90
C ASN A 275 -4.39 -32.96 24.26
N ASP A 276 -4.02 -31.68 24.41
CA ASP A 276 -3.44 -31.10 25.63
C ASP A 276 -4.10 -29.70 25.79
N ILE A 277 -5.37 -29.72 26.21
CA ILE A 277 -6.24 -28.55 26.19
C ILE A 277 -6.45 -28.04 27.60
N GLU A 278 -6.03 -26.82 27.88
CA GLU A 278 -6.32 -26.11 29.10
C GLU A 278 -7.84 -25.79 29.15
N PRO A 279 -8.58 -26.22 30.22
CA PRO A 279 -10.01 -26.02 30.29
C PRO A 279 -10.38 -24.55 30.57
N GLY A 280 -11.61 -24.17 30.16
CA GLY A 280 -12.22 -22.89 30.51
C GLY A 280 -11.66 -21.67 29.79
N ILE A 281 -10.97 -21.83 28.65
CA ILE A 281 -10.52 -20.70 27.82
C ILE A 281 -11.67 -20.21 26.96
N ASN A 282 -12.18 -19.01 27.27
CA ASN A 282 -13.23 -18.33 26.52
C ASN A 282 -12.67 -17.22 25.64
N ILE A 283 -13.27 -17.05 24.46
CA ILE A 283 -12.96 -15.98 23.50
C ILE A 283 -14.22 -15.40 22.88
N TYR A 284 -14.16 -14.12 22.48
CA TYR A 284 -15.19 -13.52 21.63
C TYR A 284 -14.83 -13.73 20.18
N ALA A 285 -15.49 -14.69 19.51
CA ALA A 285 -15.12 -15.18 18.18
C ALA A 285 -16.33 -15.69 17.39
N ASN A 286 -16.16 -15.87 16.07
CA ASN A 286 -17.08 -16.66 15.29
C ASN A 286 -16.73 -18.16 15.43
N GLY A 287 -17.53 -18.88 16.21
CA GLY A 287 -17.26 -20.27 16.58
C GLY A 287 -17.17 -21.22 15.39
N SER A 288 -17.96 -21.01 14.33
CA SER A 288 -17.95 -21.89 13.14
C SER A 288 -16.69 -21.68 12.29
N LEU A 289 -16.22 -20.44 12.13
CA LEU A 289 -15.03 -20.12 11.35
C LEU A 289 -13.75 -20.56 12.07
N ILE A 290 -13.62 -20.30 13.38
CA ILE A 290 -12.48 -20.78 14.17
C ILE A 290 -12.40 -22.30 14.15
N ALA A 291 -13.53 -23.00 14.39
CA ALA A 291 -13.61 -24.45 14.30
C ALA A 291 -13.12 -24.96 12.95
N TRP A 292 -13.57 -24.34 11.86
CA TRP A 292 -13.15 -24.70 10.51
C TRP A 292 -11.65 -24.48 10.28
N SER A 293 -11.09 -23.38 10.78
CA SER A 293 -9.65 -23.12 10.68
C SER A 293 -8.82 -24.21 11.38
N ILE A 294 -9.23 -24.60 12.60
CA ILE A 294 -8.56 -25.63 13.39
C ILE A 294 -8.70 -27.00 12.71
N GLU A 295 -9.92 -27.39 12.32
CA GLU A 295 -10.19 -28.64 11.59
C GLU A 295 -9.33 -28.75 10.32
N ASN A 296 -9.23 -27.68 9.55
CA ASN A 296 -8.41 -27.64 8.33
C ASN A 296 -6.91 -27.90 8.61
N ILE A 297 -6.37 -27.33 9.68
CA ILE A 297 -4.96 -27.53 10.05
C ILE A 297 -4.75 -28.97 10.51
N ILE A 298 -5.64 -29.50 11.36
CA ILE A 298 -5.55 -30.89 11.85
C ILE A 298 -5.64 -31.87 10.66
N ARG A 299 -6.56 -31.68 9.73
CA ARG A 299 -6.66 -32.52 8.50
C ARG A 299 -5.39 -32.44 7.65
N ASN A 300 -4.81 -31.25 7.51
CA ASN A 300 -3.55 -31.11 6.78
C ASN A 300 -2.40 -31.82 7.47
N SER A 301 -2.35 -31.83 8.81
CA SER A 301 -1.39 -32.58 9.61
C SER A 301 -1.56 -34.09 9.45
N ILE A 302 -2.80 -34.61 9.51
CA ILE A 302 -3.11 -36.02 9.25
C ILE A 302 -2.68 -36.43 7.82
N ASP A 303 -2.97 -35.59 6.84
CA ASP A 303 -2.61 -35.85 5.44
C ASP A 303 -1.11 -35.77 5.16
N ALA A 304 -0.34 -35.08 6.00
CA ALA A 304 1.12 -34.99 5.90
C ALA A 304 1.83 -36.23 6.42
N ILE A 305 1.11 -37.13 7.06
CA ILE A 305 1.64 -38.37 7.67
C ILE A 305 1.45 -39.52 6.71
N ASP A 306 2.55 -40.10 6.27
CA ASP A 306 2.59 -41.28 5.39
C ASP A 306 3.12 -42.54 6.09
N GLN A 307 3.53 -42.41 7.39
CA GLN A 307 4.10 -43.50 8.19
C GLN A 307 3.06 -44.18 9.11
N ASP A 308 3.32 -45.42 9.52
CA ASP A 308 2.39 -46.23 10.32
C ASP A 308 2.19 -45.72 11.77
N ASN A 309 3.15 -44.95 12.33
CA ASN A 309 3.09 -44.38 13.67
C ASN A 309 2.81 -42.89 13.66
N GLY A 310 1.76 -42.48 12.93
CA GLY A 310 1.36 -41.10 12.85
C GLY A 310 0.87 -40.54 14.18
N LYS A 311 1.32 -39.32 14.51
CA LYS A 311 0.87 -38.59 15.69
C LYS A 311 0.57 -37.16 15.34
N VAL A 312 -0.61 -36.68 15.75
CA VAL A 312 -0.98 -35.26 15.74
C VAL A 312 -1.33 -34.86 17.16
N LYS A 313 -0.66 -33.81 17.67
CA LYS A 313 -0.94 -33.22 18.99
C LYS A 313 -1.59 -31.86 18.81
N VAL A 314 -2.74 -31.65 19.47
CA VAL A 314 -3.43 -30.35 19.53
C VAL A 314 -3.32 -29.81 20.94
N SER A 315 -2.74 -28.64 21.12
CA SER A 315 -2.62 -27.97 22.42
C SER A 315 -3.29 -26.60 22.42
N LEU A 316 -3.91 -26.26 23.54
CA LEU A 316 -4.51 -24.96 23.81
C LEU A 316 -4.02 -24.48 25.17
N LYS A 317 -3.45 -23.28 25.22
CA LYS A 317 -2.96 -22.65 26.46
C LYS A 317 -3.22 -21.15 26.44
N LYS A 318 -3.35 -20.59 27.64
CA LYS A 318 -3.43 -19.13 27.80
C LYS A 318 -2.16 -18.64 28.50
N GLU A 319 -1.32 -17.88 27.78
CA GLU A 319 -0.07 -17.37 28.30
C GLU A 319 0.04 -15.85 28.09
N ASN A 320 0.33 -15.11 29.15
CA ASN A 320 0.50 -13.64 29.10
C ASN A 320 -0.66 -12.89 28.42
N GLY A 321 -1.91 -13.36 28.61
CA GLY A 321 -3.10 -12.76 28.01
C GLY A 321 -3.37 -13.17 26.57
N ASN A 322 -2.47 -13.90 25.91
CA ASN A 322 -2.67 -14.44 24.58
C ASN A 322 -3.17 -15.89 24.64
N ILE A 323 -4.06 -16.24 23.74
CA ILE A 323 -4.51 -17.61 23.57
C ILE A 323 -3.67 -18.25 22.47
N ILE A 324 -3.04 -19.36 22.80
CA ILE A 324 -2.10 -20.07 21.93
C ILE A 324 -2.68 -21.45 21.59
N ILE A 325 -2.93 -21.69 20.31
CA ILE A 325 -3.29 -22.98 19.78
C ILE A 325 -2.10 -23.50 18.97
N GLN A 326 -1.64 -24.71 19.26
CA GLN A 326 -0.58 -25.37 18.49
C GLN A 326 -1.08 -26.73 17.99
N ILE A 327 -0.80 -27.00 16.73
CA ILE A 327 -1.10 -28.26 16.07
C ILE A 327 0.23 -28.79 15.55
N GLU A 328 0.69 -29.89 16.13
CA GLU A 328 1.97 -30.52 15.86
C GLU A 328 1.74 -31.89 15.23
N ASP A 329 2.44 -32.19 14.15
CA ASP A 329 2.46 -33.50 13.49
C ASP A 329 3.89 -34.02 13.35
N ASN A 330 4.02 -35.32 13.21
CA ASN A 330 5.27 -36.01 12.91
C ASN A 330 5.36 -36.43 11.43
N GLY A 331 4.70 -35.69 10.53
CA GLY A 331 4.65 -35.98 9.12
C GLY A 331 5.91 -35.57 8.34
N LYS A 332 5.79 -35.46 7.01
CA LYS A 332 6.89 -35.18 6.07
C LYS A 332 7.60 -33.82 6.26
N GLY A 333 7.01 -32.92 7.01
CA GLY A 333 7.55 -31.59 7.25
C GLY A 333 7.47 -30.64 6.05
N ILE A 334 7.86 -29.38 6.28
CA ILE A 334 7.79 -28.29 5.29
C ILE A 334 9.16 -27.62 5.21
N PRO A 335 9.77 -27.51 4.01
CA PRO A 335 11.02 -26.78 3.82
C PRO A 335 10.89 -25.32 4.25
N LYS A 336 11.91 -24.76 4.90
CA LYS A 336 11.90 -23.40 5.46
C LYS A 336 11.54 -22.31 4.40
N LYS A 337 11.91 -22.53 3.15
CA LYS A 337 11.56 -21.64 2.01
C LYS A 337 10.05 -21.53 1.78
N ASP A 338 9.28 -22.57 2.17
CA ASP A 338 7.84 -22.66 1.89
C ASP A 338 6.95 -22.29 3.10
N TRP A 339 7.51 -22.04 4.28
CA TRP A 339 6.75 -21.69 5.49
C TRP A 339 5.79 -20.52 5.31
N LYS A 340 6.15 -19.53 4.48
CA LYS A 340 5.26 -18.41 4.13
C LYS A 340 4.35 -18.72 2.95
N ASN A 341 4.82 -19.60 2.04
CA ASN A 341 4.12 -19.91 0.81
C ASN A 341 2.90 -20.82 1.04
N ILE A 342 2.95 -21.72 2.05
CA ILE A 342 1.84 -22.61 2.37
C ILE A 342 0.52 -21.88 2.71
N PHE A 343 0.61 -20.61 3.11
CA PHE A 343 -0.53 -19.76 3.40
C PHE A 343 -0.98 -18.91 2.19
N ARG A 344 -0.40 -19.12 1.00
CA ARG A 344 -0.84 -18.46 -0.23
C ARG A 344 -1.94 -19.27 -0.89
N PRO A 345 -2.97 -18.61 -1.44
CA PRO A 345 -4.01 -19.29 -2.20
C PRO A 345 -3.41 -20.09 -3.36
N GLY A 346 -3.87 -21.33 -3.53
CA GLY A 346 -3.42 -22.21 -4.63
C GLY A 346 -2.09 -22.93 -4.37
N PHE A 347 -1.43 -22.73 -3.24
CA PHE A 347 -0.24 -23.48 -2.89
C PHE A 347 -0.61 -24.87 -2.36
N SER A 348 -0.27 -25.92 -3.09
CA SER A 348 -0.50 -27.32 -2.70
C SER A 348 0.66 -28.19 -3.17
N THR A 349 1.05 -29.15 -2.35
CA THR A 349 1.98 -30.24 -2.69
C THR A 349 1.24 -31.53 -3.00
N LYS A 350 -0.10 -31.54 -2.88
CA LYS A 350 -0.97 -32.70 -3.14
C LYS A 350 -1.40 -32.72 -4.60
N LYS A 351 -1.48 -33.94 -5.20
CA LYS A 351 -2.01 -34.12 -6.56
C LYS A 351 -3.50 -33.76 -6.67
N ALA A 352 -4.28 -34.04 -5.62
CA ALA A 352 -5.67 -33.66 -5.48
C ALA A 352 -5.81 -32.70 -4.32
N GLY A 353 -6.12 -31.43 -4.59
CA GLY A 353 -6.31 -30.37 -3.58
C GLY A 353 -6.01 -28.99 -4.13
N TRP A 354 -6.91 -28.05 -3.89
CA TRP A 354 -6.86 -26.70 -4.47
C TRP A 354 -5.89 -25.75 -3.74
N GLY A 355 -5.20 -26.22 -2.67
CA GLY A 355 -4.30 -25.40 -1.89
C GLY A 355 -4.96 -24.20 -1.18
N LEU A 356 -6.21 -24.33 -0.82
CA LEU A 356 -7.00 -23.23 -0.24
C LEU A 356 -7.14 -23.33 1.28
N GLY A 357 -7.02 -24.53 1.88
CA GLY A 357 -7.27 -24.73 3.30
C GLY A 357 -6.47 -23.80 4.21
N LEU A 358 -5.14 -23.83 4.10
CA LEU A 358 -4.27 -22.98 4.95
C LEU A 358 -4.39 -21.49 4.63
N SER A 359 -4.63 -21.11 3.37
CA SER A 359 -4.88 -19.72 2.99
C SER A 359 -6.18 -19.19 3.59
N LEU A 360 -7.19 -20.04 3.65
CA LEU A 360 -8.47 -19.75 4.29
C LEU A 360 -8.32 -19.66 5.81
N SER A 361 -7.61 -20.61 6.44
CA SER A 361 -7.28 -20.54 7.87
C SER A 361 -6.55 -19.26 8.22
N LYS A 362 -5.60 -18.81 7.39
CA LYS A 362 -4.92 -17.52 7.58
C LYS A 362 -5.90 -16.35 7.50
N ARG A 363 -6.83 -16.34 6.55
CA ARG A 363 -7.85 -15.29 6.43
C ARG A 363 -8.78 -15.27 7.64
N ILE A 364 -9.25 -16.42 8.10
CA ILE A 364 -10.08 -16.52 9.28
C ILE A 364 -9.36 -15.96 10.51
N VAL A 365 -8.14 -16.41 10.75
CA VAL A 365 -7.37 -15.98 11.92
C VAL A 365 -6.95 -14.52 11.81
N TYR A 366 -6.37 -14.10 10.69
CA TYR A 366 -5.77 -12.78 10.55
C TYR A 366 -6.77 -11.68 10.19
N ASP A 367 -7.60 -11.89 9.14
CA ASP A 367 -8.49 -10.83 8.64
C ASP A 367 -9.74 -10.70 9.52
N ILE A 368 -10.32 -11.83 9.97
CA ILE A 368 -11.56 -11.84 10.73
C ILE A 368 -11.29 -11.69 12.23
N HIS A 369 -10.44 -12.55 12.82
CA HIS A 369 -10.21 -12.57 14.27
C HIS A 369 -9.01 -11.73 14.74
N LYS A 370 -8.29 -11.04 13.82
CA LYS A 370 -7.14 -10.19 14.11
C LYS A 370 -5.96 -10.89 14.83
N GLY A 371 -5.98 -12.22 14.81
CA GLY A 371 -4.92 -13.06 15.37
C GLY A 371 -3.74 -13.24 14.41
N LYS A 372 -2.84 -14.15 14.76
CA LYS A 372 -1.68 -14.51 13.94
C LYS A 372 -1.62 -16.03 13.74
N ILE A 373 -1.25 -16.47 12.53
CA ILE A 373 -0.99 -17.87 12.20
C ILE A 373 0.38 -18.00 11.56
N ARG A 374 1.16 -18.98 12.00
CA ARG A 374 2.52 -19.21 11.50
C ARG A 374 2.95 -20.68 11.63
N VAL A 375 3.94 -21.07 10.85
CA VAL A 375 4.74 -22.27 11.15
C VAL A 375 5.70 -21.90 12.27
N LEU A 376 5.58 -22.56 13.42
CA LEU A 376 6.45 -22.36 14.56
C LEU A 376 7.78 -23.10 14.36
N SER A 377 7.67 -24.37 13.99
CA SER A 377 8.80 -25.25 13.66
C SER A 377 8.39 -26.24 12.58
N SER A 378 9.31 -26.60 11.71
CA SER A 378 9.16 -27.71 10.79
C SER A 378 10.52 -28.09 10.21
N SER A 379 10.75 -29.37 10.07
CA SER A 379 11.89 -29.91 9.34
C SER A 379 11.46 -31.14 8.53
N ILE A 380 12.17 -31.39 7.45
CA ILE A 380 11.87 -32.51 6.55
C ILE A 380 11.99 -33.81 7.36
N GLN A 381 10.96 -34.65 7.28
CA GLN A 381 10.80 -35.93 7.99
C GLN A 381 10.63 -35.89 9.52
N ASN A 382 10.62 -34.71 10.14
CA ASN A 382 10.43 -34.54 11.58
C ASN A 382 9.12 -33.81 11.93
N GLY A 383 8.26 -33.59 10.95
CA GLY A 383 6.94 -33.00 11.16
C GLY A 383 6.90 -31.49 11.15
N THR A 384 5.72 -30.96 11.52
CA THR A 384 5.40 -29.54 11.48
C THR A 384 4.62 -29.12 12.70
N THR A 385 4.93 -27.95 13.26
CA THR A 385 4.09 -27.28 14.26
C THR A 385 3.51 -25.99 13.67
N ILE A 386 2.20 -25.91 13.55
CA ILE A 386 1.49 -24.67 13.21
C ILE A 386 0.95 -24.04 14.50
N GLN A 387 1.16 -22.75 14.66
CA GLN A 387 0.70 -21.96 15.80
C GLN A 387 -0.31 -20.91 15.35
N ILE A 388 -1.41 -20.82 16.10
CA ILE A 388 -2.38 -19.73 16.05
C ILE A 388 -2.26 -18.95 17.37
N LEU A 389 -2.27 -17.61 17.27
CA LEU A 389 -2.31 -16.67 18.38
C LEU A 389 -3.58 -15.83 18.22
N LEU A 390 -4.40 -15.80 19.26
CA LEU A 390 -5.66 -15.03 19.34
C LEU A 390 -5.62 -14.08 20.53
#